data_b2161531f97f89fb540a0ac920344335
#
_entry.id   b2161531f97f89fb540a0ac920344335
#
_cell.length_a   1.000
_cell.length_b   1.000
_cell.length_c   1.000
_cell.angle_alpha   90.00
_cell.angle_beta   90.00
_cell.angle_gamma   90.00
#
_symmetry.space_group_name_H-M   'P 1'
#
loop_
_entity.id
_entity.type
_entity.pdbx_description
1 polymer ?
#
loop_
_entity_poly.entity_id
_entity_poly.type
_entity_poly.pdbx_seq_one_letter_code
_entity_poly.pdbx_strand_id
1 'polypeptide(L)'
;VLNTTRLVNNLLDMARIQSGGFNLHKEWLTLEEVVGSALRMLEPSLGGQHIQLDLPDPLQLVHVDGPLFERVLINLLENAHKYAGARASIGIRAEADARQLSLEVWDNGPGIPAGQEQTIFDKFARGNKESAIPGVGLGLAICQAIVDVHGGTISASNRPEGGASFRVTLPGETPPELEELPEEL
;
A
#
# COMPACT_ATOMS: atom_id res chain seq x y z
N VAL A 1 19.02 -15.26 2.67
CA VAL A 1 19.65 -14.31 1.72
C VAL A 1 18.62 -13.30 1.20
N LEU A 2 17.43 -13.70 0.75
CA LEU A 2 16.37 -12.80 0.24
C LEU A 2 15.91 -11.73 1.26
N ASN A 3 15.83 -12.09 2.55
CA ASN A 3 15.40 -11.16 3.60
C ASN A 3 16.41 -10.02 3.87
N THR A 4 17.71 -10.30 3.74
CA THR A 4 18.75 -9.29 4.02
C THR A 4 18.82 -8.24 2.93
N THR A 5 18.74 -8.64 1.67
CA THR A 5 18.72 -7.71 0.51
C THR A 5 17.50 -6.79 0.57
N ARG A 6 16.33 -7.34 0.90
CA ARG A 6 15.10 -6.55 1.06
C ARG A 6 15.19 -5.56 2.21
N LEU A 7 15.82 -5.97 3.32
CA LEU A 7 16.07 -5.09 4.45
C LEU A 7 16.98 -3.92 4.09
N VAL A 8 18.09 -4.20 3.41
CA VAL A 8 19.04 -3.17 2.98
C VAL A 8 18.35 -2.17 2.01
N ASN A 9 17.59 -2.69 1.05
CA ASN A 9 16.85 -1.82 0.13
C ASN A 9 15.81 -0.98 0.87
N ASN A 10 15.10 -1.54 1.83
CA ASN A 10 14.14 -0.82 2.67
C ASN A 10 14.80 0.32 3.46
N LEU A 11 15.98 0.07 4.04
CA LEU A 11 16.73 1.09 4.77
C LEU A 11 17.27 2.19 3.86
N LEU A 12 17.78 1.83 2.68
CA LEU A 12 18.30 2.79 1.70
C LEU A 12 17.19 3.70 1.18
N ASP A 13 16.02 3.16 0.87
CA ASP A 13 14.89 3.95 0.39
C ASP A 13 14.36 4.87 1.49
N MET A 14 14.27 4.37 2.72
CA MET A 14 13.88 5.21 3.85
C MET A 14 14.88 6.34 4.08
N ALA A 15 16.19 6.07 3.99
CA ALA A 15 17.22 7.09 4.12
C ALA A 15 17.11 8.14 2.99
N ARG A 16 16.86 7.71 1.75
CA ARG A 16 16.65 8.61 0.60
C ARG A 16 15.42 9.49 0.77
N ILE A 17 14.29 8.92 1.18
CA ILE A 17 13.06 9.67 1.41
C ILE A 17 13.26 10.69 2.53
N GLN A 18 13.93 10.33 3.64
CA GLN A 18 14.15 11.20 4.79
C GLN A 18 15.20 12.30 4.56
N SER A 19 16.15 12.09 3.68
CA SER A 19 17.18 13.11 3.38
C SER A 19 16.67 14.32 2.60
N GLY A 20 15.38 14.35 2.23
CA GLY A 20 14.77 15.45 1.47
C GLY A 20 15.27 15.59 0.03
N GLY A 21 16.18 14.71 -0.42
CA GLY A 21 16.72 14.70 -1.78
C GLY A 21 15.96 13.78 -2.75
N PHE A 22 14.79 13.33 -2.36
CA PHE A 22 14.01 12.41 -3.18
C PHE A 22 13.12 13.19 -4.16
N ASN A 23 13.43 13.08 -5.44
CA ASN A 23 12.55 13.57 -6.49
C ASN A 23 11.50 12.51 -6.79
N LEU A 24 10.24 12.79 -6.45
CA LEU A 24 9.09 11.97 -6.86
C LEU A 24 8.93 12.05 -8.38
N HIS A 25 8.87 10.90 -9.02
CA HIS A 25 8.55 10.77 -10.43
C HIS A 25 7.11 10.32 -10.60
N LYS A 26 6.18 11.26 -10.36
CA LYS A 26 4.76 10.98 -10.56
C LYS A 26 4.41 10.87 -12.03
N GLU A 27 3.59 9.89 -12.36
CA GLU A 27 3.00 9.68 -13.68
C GLU A 27 1.52 9.30 -13.54
N TRP A 28 0.76 9.52 -14.61
CA TRP A 28 -0.64 9.11 -14.65
C TRP A 28 -0.73 7.63 -15.01
N LEU A 29 -1.16 6.83 -14.06
CA LEU A 29 -1.34 5.38 -14.20
C LEU A 29 -2.79 5.03 -13.90
N THR A 30 -3.28 3.93 -14.46
CA THR A 30 -4.55 3.38 -13.98
C THR A 30 -4.33 2.70 -12.63
N LEU A 31 -5.30 2.86 -11.74
CA LEU A 31 -5.25 2.18 -10.44
C LEU A 31 -5.16 0.66 -10.60
N GLU A 32 -5.85 0.12 -11.61
CA GLU A 32 -5.84 -1.31 -11.93
C GLU A 32 -4.43 -1.81 -12.31
N GLU A 33 -3.66 -1.03 -13.08
CA GLU A 33 -2.28 -1.38 -13.44
C GLU A 33 -1.39 -1.49 -12.21
N VAL A 34 -1.46 -0.51 -11.30
CA VAL A 34 -0.63 -0.49 -10.09
C VAL A 34 -1.01 -1.64 -9.15
N VAL A 35 -2.31 -1.86 -8.92
CA VAL A 35 -2.80 -2.99 -8.11
C VAL A 35 -2.43 -4.32 -8.76
N GLY A 36 -2.65 -4.48 -10.07
CA GLY A 36 -2.33 -5.68 -10.80
C GLY A 36 -0.84 -6.01 -10.78
N SER A 37 0.03 -5.01 -10.86
CA SER A 37 1.48 -5.18 -10.75
C SER A 37 1.89 -5.68 -9.36
N ALA A 38 1.38 -5.07 -8.30
CA ALA A 38 1.64 -5.51 -6.93
C ALA A 38 1.18 -6.96 -6.67
N LEU A 39 0.00 -7.33 -7.16
CA LEU A 39 -0.52 -8.69 -7.02
C LEU A 39 0.33 -9.71 -7.78
N ARG A 40 0.76 -9.42 -9.00
CA ARG A 40 1.66 -10.31 -9.76
C ARG A 40 2.98 -10.55 -9.04
N MET A 41 3.56 -9.52 -8.42
CA MET A 41 4.81 -9.66 -7.65
C MET A 41 4.63 -10.51 -6.40
N LEU A 42 3.45 -10.49 -5.80
CA LEU A 42 3.15 -11.24 -4.57
C LEU A 42 2.61 -12.65 -4.82
N GLU A 43 2.18 -12.99 -6.02
CA GLU A 43 1.59 -14.29 -6.36
C GLU A 43 2.37 -15.49 -5.81
N PRO A 44 3.72 -15.55 -5.94
CA PRO A 44 4.51 -16.66 -5.39
C PRO A 44 4.47 -16.73 -3.86
N SER A 45 4.27 -15.60 -3.17
CA SER A 45 4.29 -15.49 -1.70
C SER A 45 2.91 -15.73 -1.09
N LEU A 46 1.85 -15.42 -1.82
CA LEU A 46 0.47 -15.55 -1.34
C LEU A 46 -0.05 -17.00 -1.34
N GLY A 47 0.68 -17.94 -1.96
CA GLY A 47 0.35 -19.36 -1.90
C GLY A 47 -1.05 -19.72 -2.42
N GLY A 48 -1.58 -18.98 -3.38
CA GLY A 48 -2.93 -19.17 -3.92
C GLY A 48 -4.04 -18.50 -3.09
N GLN A 49 -3.70 -17.67 -2.11
CA GLN A 49 -4.69 -16.88 -1.37
C GLN A 49 -5.41 -15.91 -2.31
N HIS A 50 -6.73 -16.01 -2.34
CA HIS A 50 -7.56 -15.13 -3.17
C HIS A 50 -7.69 -13.76 -2.53
N ILE A 51 -7.35 -12.71 -3.30
CA ILE A 51 -7.51 -11.31 -2.91
C ILE A 51 -8.81 -10.80 -3.54
N GLN A 52 -9.71 -10.26 -2.72
CA GLN A 52 -10.93 -9.61 -3.18
C GLN A 52 -10.60 -8.20 -3.67
N LEU A 53 -11.10 -7.85 -4.85
CA LEU A 53 -10.89 -6.52 -5.44
C LEU A 53 -12.24 -5.81 -5.58
N ASP A 54 -12.31 -4.61 -5.02
CA ASP A 54 -13.44 -3.68 -5.12
C ASP A 54 -12.85 -2.32 -5.54
N LEU A 55 -12.63 -2.18 -6.84
CA LEU A 55 -12.00 -1.00 -7.43
C LEU A 55 -13.05 -0.18 -8.17
N PRO A 56 -12.88 1.15 -8.26
CA PRO A 56 -13.73 1.99 -9.10
C PRO A 56 -13.55 1.62 -10.58
N ASP A 57 -14.08 2.47 -11.46
CA ASP A 57 -13.91 2.31 -12.91
C ASP A 57 -12.46 1.91 -13.25
N PRO A 58 -12.26 0.88 -14.09
CA PRO A 58 -10.92 0.39 -14.44
C PRO A 58 -10.03 1.45 -15.08
N LEU A 59 -10.60 2.52 -15.63
CA LEU A 59 -9.87 3.66 -16.19
C LEU A 59 -9.56 4.77 -15.18
N GLN A 60 -9.84 4.55 -13.89
CA GLN A 60 -9.51 5.54 -12.86
C GLN A 60 -8.02 5.82 -12.84
N LEU A 61 -7.64 7.03 -13.28
CA LEU A 61 -6.26 7.49 -13.26
C LEU A 61 -5.87 8.00 -11.88
N VAL A 62 -4.63 7.71 -11.49
CA VAL A 62 -3.99 8.21 -10.28
C VAL A 62 -2.63 8.80 -10.62
N HIS A 63 -2.26 9.91 -9.98
CA HIS A 63 -0.99 10.58 -10.21
C HIS A 63 0.00 10.23 -9.11
N VAL A 64 0.79 9.19 -9.33
CA VAL A 64 1.68 8.61 -8.33
C VAL A 64 3.04 8.22 -8.94
N ASP A 65 4.03 8.08 -8.08
CA ASP A 65 5.26 7.36 -8.43
C ASP A 65 4.94 5.86 -8.39
N GLY A 66 4.79 5.26 -9.57
CA GLY A 66 4.30 3.88 -9.72
C GLY A 66 5.09 2.87 -8.88
N PRO A 67 6.42 2.78 -9.00
CA PRO A 67 7.23 1.86 -8.20
C PRO A 67 7.10 2.04 -6.69
N LEU A 68 7.01 3.28 -6.20
CA LEU A 68 6.83 3.55 -4.78
C LEU A 68 5.43 3.17 -4.30
N PHE A 69 4.41 3.51 -5.06
CA PHE A 69 3.04 3.22 -4.68
C PHE A 69 2.75 1.71 -4.73
N GLU A 70 3.28 1.01 -5.74
CA GLU A 70 3.29 -0.45 -5.79
C GLU A 70 3.91 -1.07 -4.53
N ARG A 71 5.00 -0.50 -4.04
CA ARG A 71 5.66 -0.94 -2.81
C ARG A 71 4.79 -0.77 -1.57
N VAL A 72 3.99 0.31 -1.48
CA VAL A 72 2.99 0.47 -0.42
C VAL A 72 2.01 -0.69 -0.44
N LEU A 73 1.45 -1.01 -1.61
CA LEU A 73 0.51 -2.13 -1.77
C LEU A 73 1.13 -3.47 -1.37
N ILE A 74 2.35 -3.75 -1.84
CA ILE A 74 3.09 -4.98 -1.50
C ILE A 74 3.26 -5.11 0.01
N ASN A 75 3.72 -4.06 0.69
CA ASN A 75 3.92 -4.09 2.13
C ASN A 75 2.60 -4.30 2.91
N LEU A 76 1.51 -3.66 2.50
CA LEU A 76 0.21 -3.82 3.14
C LEU A 76 -0.37 -5.21 2.92
N LEU A 77 -0.29 -5.75 1.71
CA LEU A 77 -0.75 -7.11 1.39
C LEU A 77 0.08 -8.19 2.08
N GLU A 78 1.41 -8.03 2.13
CA GLU A 78 2.28 -8.94 2.88
C GLU A 78 1.95 -8.93 4.38
N ASN A 79 1.64 -7.76 4.94
CA ASN A 79 1.20 -7.66 6.33
C ASN A 79 -0.12 -8.38 6.54
N ALA A 80 -1.11 -8.15 5.69
CA ALA A 80 -2.39 -8.84 5.76
C ALA A 80 -2.20 -10.38 5.69
N HIS A 81 -1.45 -10.87 4.69
CA HIS A 81 -1.16 -12.29 4.54
C HIS A 81 -0.46 -12.88 5.78
N LYS A 82 0.51 -12.15 6.32
CA LYS A 82 1.34 -12.60 7.44
C LYS A 82 0.59 -12.65 8.76
N TYR A 83 -0.26 -11.65 9.03
CA TYR A 83 -0.89 -11.51 10.35
C TYR A 83 -2.32 -12.04 10.40
N ALA A 84 -3.04 -12.03 9.30
CA ALA A 84 -4.40 -12.57 9.26
C ALA A 84 -4.44 -14.11 9.22
N GLY A 85 -3.37 -14.73 8.68
CA GLY A 85 -3.26 -16.18 8.56
C GLY A 85 -3.73 -16.71 7.21
N ALA A 86 -3.31 -17.92 6.87
CA ALA A 86 -3.46 -18.52 5.54
C ALA A 86 -4.93 -18.76 5.10
N ARG A 87 -5.88 -18.76 6.03
CA ARG A 87 -7.32 -18.94 5.74
C ARG A 87 -8.11 -17.66 5.76
N ALA A 88 -7.46 -16.53 6.04
CA ALA A 88 -8.12 -15.24 6.11
C ALA A 88 -8.51 -14.77 4.71
N SER A 89 -9.59 -14.00 4.65
CA SER A 89 -9.92 -13.20 3.48
C SER A 89 -9.13 -11.90 3.54
N ILE A 90 -8.54 -11.52 2.42
CA ILE A 90 -7.83 -10.26 2.24
C ILE A 90 -8.48 -9.54 1.06
N GLY A 91 -8.59 -8.23 1.13
CA GLY A 91 -9.12 -7.46 0.01
C GLY A 91 -8.49 -6.09 -0.13
N ILE A 92 -8.67 -5.56 -1.32
CA ILE A 92 -8.35 -4.18 -1.69
C ILE A 92 -9.67 -3.53 -2.10
N ARG A 93 -9.98 -2.39 -1.50
CA ARG A 93 -11.05 -1.50 -1.90
C ARG A 93 -10.46 -0.15 -2.23
N ALA A 94 -10.96 0.49 -3.28
CA ALA A 94 -10.60 1.85 -3.57
C ALA A 94 -11.83 2.66 -4.00
N GLU A 95 -11.80 3.93 -3.63
CA GLU A 95 -12.78 4.93 -4.01
C GLU A 95 -12.00 6.18 -4.45
N ALA A 96 -12.40 6.77 -5.57
CA ALA A 96 -11.76 7.97 -6.07
C ALA A 96 -12.82 8.98 -6.48
N ASP A 97 -12.58 10.23 -6.14
CA ASP A 97 -13.32 11.38 -6.60
C ASP A 97 -12.36 12.52 -7.01
N ALA A 98 -12.88 13.67 -7.41
CA ALA A 98 -12.07 14.82 -7.82
C ALA A 98 -11.20 15.40 -6.69
N ARG A 99 -11.44 15.03 -5.43
CA ARG A 99 -10.75 15.57 -4.26
C ARG A 99 -9.71 14.63 -3.70
N GLN A 100 -9.97 13.32 -3.79
CA GLN A 100 -9.10 12.33 -3.17
C GLN A 100 -9.25 10.94 -3.79
N LEU A 101 -8.19 10.17 -3.69
CA LEU A 101 -8.18 8.72 -3.80
C LEU A 101 -8.10 8.14 -2.39
N SER A 102 -9.02 7.24 -2.05
CA SER A 102 -8.96 6.42 -0.83
C SER A 102 -8.76 4.97 -1.24
N LEU A 103 -7.68 4.35 -0.78
CA LEU A 103 -7.37 2.95 -1.01
C LEU A 103 -7.25 2.24 0.33
N GLU A 104 -7.98 1.15 0.50
CA GLU A 104 -8.02 0.32 1.69
C GLU A 104 -7.52 -1.08 1.37
N VAL A 105 -6.55 -1.57 2.17
CA VAL A 105 -6.17 -2.98 2.23
C VAL A 105 -6.69 -3.52 3.55
N TRP A 106 -7.51 -4.55 3.50
CA TRP A 106 -8.15 -5.12 4.67
C TRP A 106 -7.97 -6.64 4.76
N ASP A 107 -8.11 -7.16 5.96
CA ASP A 107 -8.17 -8.59 6.26
C ASP A 107 -9.28 -8.89 7.28
N ASN A 108 -9.60 -10.16 7.48
CA ASN A 108 -10.51 -10.64 8.50
C ASN A 108 -9.79 -11.48 9.58
N GLY A 109 -8.53 -11.19 9.83
CA GLY A 109 -7.72 -11.84 10.86
C GLY A 109 -8.00 -11.34 12.28
N PRO A 110 -7.03 -11.48 13.19
CA PRO A 110 -7.20 -11.09 14.59
C PRO A 110 -7.25 -9.56 14.83
N GLY A 111 -6.93 -8.76 13.81
CA GLY A 111 -6.86 -7.31 13.93
C GLY A 111 -5.61 -6.78 14.64
N ILE A 112 -5.63 -5.49 14.90
CA ILE A 112 -4.54 -4.75 15.55
C ILE A 112 -4.79 -4.76 17.07
N PRO A 113 -3.77 -5.03 17.91
CA PRO A 113 -3.94 -4.91 19.35
C PRO A 113 -4.40 -3.50 19.74
N ALA A 114 -5.36 -3.43 20.66
CA ALA A 114 -5.95 -2.17 21.07
C ALA A 114 -4.91 -1.15 21.55
N GLY A 115 -4.99 0.07 21.05
CA GLY A 115 -4.08 1.17 21.38
C GLY A 115 -2.77 1.16 20.58
N GLN A 116 -2.59 0.22 19.63
CA GLN A 116 -1.40 0.17 18.80
C GLN A 116 -1.64 0.71 17.38
N GLU A 117 -2.83 1.17 17.05
CA GLU A 117 -3.23 1.58 15.70
C GLU A 117 -2.36 2.70 15.11
N GLN A 118 -1.77 3.55 15.97
CA GLN A 118 -0.84 4.60 15.56
C GLN A 118 0.62 4.14 15.63
N THR A 119 0.97 3.41 16.66
CA THR A 119 2.37 3.02 16.93
C THR A 119 2.88 1.92 16.01
N ILE A 120 1.99 1.20 15.29
CA ILE A 120 2.41 0.19 14.30
C ILE A 120 3.17 0.77 13.10
N PHE A 121 3.08 2.09 12.86
CA PHE A 121 3.83 2.80 11.83
C PHE A 121 5.23 3.23 12.29
N ASP A 122 5.52 3.15 13.60
CA ASP A 122 6.83 3.47 14.12
C ASP A 122 7.89 2.49 13.59
N LYS A 123 9.10 3.00 13.40
CA LYS A 123 10.24 2.17 12.99
C LYS A 123 10.49 1.09 14.04
N PHE A 124 10.64 -0.15 13.57
CA PHE A 124 10.88 -1.31 14.42
C PHE A 124 9.74 -1.63 15.40
N ALA A 125 8.55 -1.04 15.21
CA ALA A 125 7.37 -1.40 15.98
C ALA A 125 7.05 -2.89 15.77
N ARG A 126 6.89 -3.61 16.88
CA ARG A 126 6.49 -5.02 16.91
C ARG A 126 5.54 -5.24 18.08
N GLY A 127 4.43 -5.90 17.83
CA GLY A 127 3.54 -6.32 18.90
C GLY A 127 4.17 -7.41 19.77
N ASN A 128 3.81 -7.48 21.05
CA ASN A 128 4.38 -8.44 22.03
C ASN A 128 4.20 -9.92 21.65
N LYS A 129 3.30 -10.27 20.70
CA LYS A 129 3.06 -11.63 20.19
C LYS A 129 3.84 -11.96 18.91
N GLU A 130 4.54 -11.00 18.34
CA GLU A 130 5.13 -11.08 17.00
C GLU A 130 6.55 -11.62 16.97
N SER A 131 7.14 -11.96 18.11
CA SER A 131 8.52 -12.51 18.17
C SER A 131 8.69 -13.80 17.36
N ALA A 132 7.60 -14.52 17.09
CA ALA A 132 7.63 -15.76 16.31
C ALA A 132 7.44 -15.54 14.79
N ILE A 133 7.03 -14.33 14.36
CA ILE A 133 6.76 -14.05 12.95
C ILE A 133 7.95 -13.27 12.35
N PRO A 134 8.61 -13.79 11.30
CA PRO A 134 9.77 -13.12 10.70
C PRO A 134 9.41 -11.74 10.12
N GLY A 135 10.18 -10.72 10.45
CA GLY A 135 10.02 -9.37 9.90
C GLY A 135 10.80 -8.34 10.69
N VAL A 136 11.15 -7.22 10.07
CA VAL A 136 12.04 -6.21 10.68
C VAL A 136 11.25 -5.04 11.28
N GLY A 137 9.93 -4.97 11.05
CA GLY A 137 9.11 -3.87 11.54
C GLY A 137 9.34 -2.54 10.79
N LEU A 138 9.75 -2.60 9.53
CA LEU A 138 10.00 -1.41 8.71
C LEU A 138 8.95 -1.19 7.62
N GLY A 139 8.14 -2.21 7.28
CA GLY A 139 7.23 -2.15 6.15
C GLY A 139 6.19 -1.03 6.26
N LEU A 140 5.54 -0.91 7.42
CA LEU A 140 4.53 0.15 7.64
C LEU A 140 5.16 1.54 7.76
N ALA A 141 6.34 1.66 8.37
CA ALA A 141 7.06 2.94 8.41
C ALA A 141 7.47 3.42 7.01
N ILE A 142 7.80 2.48 6.11
CA ILE A 142 8.07 2.79 4.70
C ILE A 142 6.78 3.21 3.99
N CYS A 143 5.66 2.52 4.23
CA CYS A 143 4.36 2.92 3.67
C CYS A 143 4.03 4.36 4.06
N GLN A 144 4.17 4.70 5.34
CA GLN A 144 3.93 6.06 5.81
C GLN A 144 4.83 7.06 5.11
N ALA A 145 6.15 6.82 5.06
CA ALA A 145 7.09 7.74 4.42
C ALA A 145 6.79 7.94 2.91
N ILE A 146 6.41 6.89 2.20
CA ILE A 146 6.01 6.98 0.78
C ILE A 146 4.72 7.77 0.62
N VAL A 147 3.72 7.51 1.45
CA VAL A 147 2.43 8.21 1.41
C VAL A 147 2.60 9.68 1.75
N ASP A 148 3.43 9.99 2.76
CA ASP A 148 3.73 11.38 3.16
C ASP A 148 4.38 12.18 2.02
N VAL A 149 5.34 11.62 1.28
CA VAL A 149 5.96 12.33 0.14
C VAL A 149 5.02 12.48 -1.04
N HIS A 150 3.97 11.65 -1.15
CA HIS A 150 2.86 11.86 -2.09
C HIS A 150 1.84 12.90 -1.62
N GLY A 151 2.02 13.49 -0.43
CA GLY A 151 1.10 14.46 0.16
C GLY A 151 -0.17 13.83 0.73
N GLY A 152 -0.14 12.52 0.97
CA GLY A 152 -1.27 11.74 1.49
C GLY A 152 -1.19 11.44 2.97
N THR A 153 -2.07 10.58 3.43
CA THR A 153 -2.11 10.05 4.79
C THR A 153 -2.34 8.55 4.78
N ILE A 154 -1.78 7.84 5.77
CA ILE A 154 -2.07 6.43 6.01
C ILE A 154 -2.56 6.25 7.43
N SER A 155 -3.58 5.43 7.62
CA SER A 155 -4.14 5.08 8.92
C SER A 155 -4.44 3.60 9.02
N ALA A 156 -4.56 3.10 10.24
CA ALA A 156 -4.94 1.73 10.51
C ALA A 156 -6.04 1.67 11.56
N SER A 157 -6.94 0.72 11.43
CA SER A 157 -8.05 0.51 12.35
C SER A 157 -8.48 -0.95 12.37
N ASN A 158 -9.18 -1.34 13.41
CA ASN A 158 -9.89 -2.61 13.43
C ASN A 158 -11.24 -2.48 12.72
N ARG A 159 -11.58 -3.50 11.93
CA ARG A 159 -12.87 -3.57 11.23
C ARG A 159 -13.98 -4.02 12.18
N PRO A 160 -15.20 -3.49 12.04
CA PRO A 160 -16.35 -3.94 12.84
C PRO A 160 -16.63 -5.44 12.70
N GLU A 161 -16.40 -6.01 11.52
CA GLU A 161 -16.60 -7.43 11.21
C GLU A 161 -15.43 -8.32 11.66
N GLY A 162 -14.39 -7.72 12.24
CA GLY A 162 -13.13 -8.37 12.62
C GLY A 162 -12.03 -8.20 11.57
N GLY A 163 -10.80 -8.24 12.04
CA GLY A 163 -9.60 -8.02 11.24
C GLY A 163 -9.12 -6.58 11.24
N ALA A 164 -8.10 -6.31 10.44
CA ALA A 164 -7.48 -5.02 10.29
C ALA A 164 -7.82 -4.36 8.96
N SER A 165 -7.77 -3.04 8.95
CA SER A 165 -7.88 -2.19 7.77
C SER A 165 -6.78 -1.14 7.78
N PHE A 166 -6.08 -1.02 6.66
CA PHE A 166 -5.09 0.01 6.40
C PHE A 166 -5.60 0.89 5.27
N ARG A 167 -5.80 2.17 5.55
CA ARG A 167 -6.34 3.13 4.58
C ARG A 167 -5.29 4.15 4.21
N VAL A 168 -5.03 4.25 2.90
CA VAL A 168 -4.21 5.27 2.27
C VAL A 168 -5.13 6.27 1.60
N THR A 169 -4.93 7.56 1.88
CA THR A 169 -5.65 8.64 1.21
C THR A 169 -4.64 9.55 0.53
N LEU A 170 -4.80 9.75 -0.77
CA LEU A 170 -4.01 10.68 -1.57
C LEU A 170 -4.88 11.85 -2.01
N PRO A 171 -4.33 13.08 -2.13
CA PRO A 171 -5.05 14.19 -2.73
C PRO A 171 -5.43 13.86 -4.18
N GLY A 172 -6.65 14.20 -4.57
CA GLY A 172 -7.09 14.08 -5.97
C GLY A 172 -6.38 15.10 -6.83
N GLU A 173 -6.00 14.69 -8.02
CA GLU A 173 -5.46 15.56 -9.06
C GLU A 173 -6.29 15.33 -10.33
N THR A 174 -6.44 16.39 -11.13
CA THR A 174 -7.17 16.30 -12.39
C THR A 174 -6.20 15.86 -13.49
N PRO A 175 -6.49 14.76 -14.21
CA PRO A 175 -5.69 14.37 -15.35
C PRO A 175 -5.63 15.51 -16.38
N PRO A 176 -4.51 15.66 -17.11
CA PRO A 176 -4.47 16.59 -18.23
C PRO A 176 -5.56 16.21 -19.25
N GLU A 177 -6.26 17.21 -19.79
CA GLU A 177 -7.18 16.98 -20.89
C GLU A 177 -6.36 16.38 -22.05
N LEU A 178 -6.80 15.23 -22.55
CA LEU A 178 -6.25 14.68 -23.80
C LEU A 178 -6.64 15.66 -24.89
N GLU A 179 -5.68 16.40 -25.45
CA GLU A 179 -5.91 17.14 -26.68
C GLU A 179 -6.40 16.12 -27.72
N GLU A 180 -7.64 16.28 -28.16
CA GLU A 180 -8.17 15.52 -29.28
C GLU A 180 -7.23 15.76 -30.46
N LEU A 181 -6.50 14.73 -30.88
CA LEU A 181 -5.71 14.81 -32.10
C LEU A 181 -6.70 15.18 -33.22
N PRO A 182 -6.42 16.23 -34.03
CA PRO A 182 -7.29 16.56 -35.14
C PRO A 182 -7.42 15.33 -36.02
N GLU A 183 -8.67 14.91 -36.29
CA GLU A 183 -8.95 13.89 -37.27
C GLU A 183 -8.38 14.39 -38.61
N GLU A 184 -7.25 13.86 -39.02
CA GLU A 184 -6.75 14.06 -40.37
C GLU A 184 -7.71 13.37 -41.33
N LEU A 185 -8.49 14.17 -42.07
CA LEU A 185 -9.30 13.76 -43.22
C LEU A 185 -8.42 13.38 -44.41
#